data_7a202530295087862b33c4f6bf0f7a34
#
_entry.id   7a202530295087862b33c4f6bf0f7a34
#
_cell.length_a   1.000
_cell.length_b   1.000
_cell.length_c   1.000
_cell.angle_alpha   90.00
_cell.angle_beta   90.00
_cell.angle_gamma   90.00
#
_symmetry.space_group_name_H-M   'P 1'
#
loop_
_entity.id
_entity.type
_entity.pdbx_description
1 polymer ?
#
loop_
_entity_poly.entity_id
_entity_poly.type
_entity_poly.pdbx_seq_one_letter_code
_entity_poly.pdbx_strand_id
1 'polypeptide(L)'
;MTATYSDAYQQRFGGTARLYGQQSLELFSQAHVCVIGIGGVGSWAAEALARTGIGAITLIDMDDVCVTNTNRQIHALRENVGQAKTEIMAQRILAINPECKVTCIDDFITPDNVAEMLDQGFSYVIDAIDSVRPKAALLAYCRRYKIPVVTTGGAGGQIDPTQIAVVDLAKTIQDPLAAKLRERLKSDFNVVKNSKGKLGIDCVFSSEPLMYPQADGSVCASRATAEGPKRMDCASGFGAATMVTATFGFVAVSHVLKKMMAKAQRQAQAA
;
A
#
# COMPACT_ATOMS: atom_id res chain seq x y z
N MET A 1 30.79 -15.30 0.60
CA MET A 1 29.39 -15.74 0.62
C MET A 1 28.91 -15.73 -0.82
N THR A 2 28.45 -16.87 -1.34
CA THR A 2 27.86 -16.95 -2.68
C THR A 2 26.52 -16.20 -2.67
N ALA A 3 26.30 -15.31 -3.63
CA ALA A 3 25.05 -14.58 -3.77
C ALA A 3 23.88 -15.60 -3.87
N THR A 4 22.77 -15.31 -3.20
CA THR A 4 21.57 -16.17 -3.17
C THR A 4 20.66 -15.97 -4.40
N TYR A 5 21.11 -15.23 -5.41
CA TYR A 5 20.41 -14.89 -6.63
C TYR A 5 21.34 -14.95 -7.86
N SER A 6 20.75 -14.97 -9.06
CA SER A 6 21.48 -15.15 -10.31
C SER A 6 22.28 -13.93 -10.76
N ASP A 7 23.23 -14.13 -11.71
CA ASP A 7 23.92 -13.01 -12.38
C ASP A 7 22.95 -12.11 -13.15
N ALA A 8 21.89 -12.68 -13.72
CA ALA A 8 20.85 -11.92 -14.41
C ALA A 8 20.10 -10.99 -13.46
N TYR A 9 19.79 -11.45 -12.24
CA TYR A 9 19.23 -10.64 -11.18
C TYR A 9 20.19 -9.50 -10.79
N GLN A 10 21.47 -9.81 -10.59
CA GLN A 10 22.50 -8.81 -10.26
C GLN A 10 22.62 -7.72 -11.34
N GLN A 11 22.59 -8.12 -12.63
CA GLN A 11 22.59 -7.15 -13.73
C GLN A 11 21.36 -6.26 -13.71
N ARG A 12 20.18 -6.84 -13.47
CA ARG A 12 18.88 -6.13 -13.44
C ARG A 12 18.79 -5.13 -12.30
N PHE A 13 19.25 -5.51 -11.11
CA PHE A 13 19.10 -4.72 -9.87
C PHE A 13 20.41 -4.14 -9.32
N GLY A 14 21.49 -4.16 -10.09
CA GLY A 14 22.79 -3.58 -9.69
C GLY A 14 22.69 -2.08 -9.38
N GLY A 15 21.74 -1.36 -9.98
CA GLY A 15 21.44 0.04 -9.64
C GLY A 15 20.90 0.17 -8.19
N THR A 16 20.04 -0.76 -7.78
CA THR A 16 19.53 -0.85 -6.40
C THR A 16 20.67 -1.12 -5.43
N ALA A 17 21.58 -2.06 -5.76
CA ALA A 17 22.74 -2.36 -4.94
C ALA A 17 23.67 -1.15 -4.77
N ARG A 18 23.90 -0.36 -5.83
CA ARG A 18 24.74 0.86 -5.74
C ARG A 18 24.14 1.92 -4.83
N LEU A 19 22.81 1.99 -4.73
CA LEU A 19 22.11 2.97 -3.89
C LEU A 19 21.95 2.52 -2.44
N TYR A 20 21.52 1.26 -2.24
CA TYR A 20 21.15 0.72 -0.92
C TYR A 20 22.22 -0.17 -0.30
N GLY A 21 23.27 -0.54 -1.03
CA GLY A 21 24.30 -1.50 -0.64
C GLY A 21 23.96 -2.92 -1.05
N GLN A 22 25.01 -3.75 -1.26
CA GLN A 22 24.89 -5.15 -1.69
C GLN A 22 24.11 -6.00 -0.69
N GLN A 23 24.37 -5.80 0.61
CA GLN A 23 23.64 -6.50 1.68
C GLN A 23 22.15 -6.19 1.69
N SER A 24 21.77 -4.96 1.31
CA SER A 24 20.36 -4.59 1.20
C SER A 24 19.69 -5.25 -0.01
N LEU A 25 20.40 -5.36 -1.14
CA LEU A 25 19.88 -6.10 -2.30
C LEU A 25 19.66 -7.58 -1.96
N GLU A 26 20.57 -8.20 -1.24
CA GLU A 26 20.42 -9.57 -0.75
C GLU A 26 19.21 -9.70 0.20
N LEU A 27 19.03 -8.75 1.14
CA LEU A 27 17.86 -8.69 2.00
C LEU A 27 16.56 -8.59 1.18
N PHE A 28 16.54 -7.76 0.13
CA PHE A 28 15.35 -7.57 -0.72
C PHE A 28 15.05 -8.82 -1.54
N SER A 29 16.06 -9.51 -2.07
CA SER A 29 15.89 -10.76 -2.83
C SER A 29 15.28 -11.90 -2.00
N GLN A 30 15.46 -11.87 -0.69
CA GLN A 30 14.93 -12.86 0.25
C GLN A 30 13.60 -12.41 0.89
N ALA A 31 13.20 -11.16 0.69
CA ALA A 31 12.00 -10.61 1.32
C ALA A 31 10.73 -11.09 0.63
N HIS A 32 9.70 -11.32 1.44
CA HIS A 32 8.34 -11.58 1.00
C HIS A 32 7.43 -10.44 1.46
N VAL A 33 6.91 -9.66 0.53
CA VAL A 33 6.03 -8.52 0.82
C VAL A 33 4.61 -8.80 0.32
N CYS A 34 3.63 -8.57 1.18
CA CYS A 34 2.23 -8.66 0.82
C CYS A 34 1.68 -7.26 0.50
N VAL A 35 0.96 -7.13 -0.63
CA VAL A 35 0.22 -5.91 -1.01
C VAL A 35 -1.26 -6.24 -1.06
N ILE A 36 -2.05 -5.54 -0.26
CA ILE A 36 -3.49 -5.76 -0.12
C ILE A 36 -4.25 -4.55 -0.65
N GLY A 37 -5.13 -4.78 -1.62
CA GLY A 37 -5.77 -3.75 -2.42
C GLY A 37 -4.88 -3.32 -3.59
N ILE A 38 -5.13 -3.89 -4.80
CA ILE A 38 -4.35 -3.63 -6.03
C ILE A 38 -5.04 -2.52 -6.85
N GLY A 39 -5.48 -1.49 -6.17
CA GLY A 39 -6.08 -0.30 -6.74
C GLY A 39 -5.07 0.78 -7.13
N GLY A 40 -5.49 2.07 -7.00
CA GLY A 40 -4.69 3.24 -7.39
C GLY A 40 -3.38 3.41 -6.61
N VAL A 41 -3.29 2.89 -5.40
CA VAL A 41 -2.07 2.94 -4.57
C VAL A 41 -1.31 1.63 -4.64
N GLY A 42 -1.99 0.50 -4.40
CA GLY A 42 -1.33 -0.81 -4.29
C GLY A 42 -0.71 -1.29 -5.60
N SER A 43 -1.29 -0.97 -6.76
CA SER A 43 -0.69 -1.34 -8.06
C SER A 43 0.68 -0.66 -8.28
N TRP A 44 0.83 0.60 -7.89
CA TRP A 44 2.11 1.31 -7.95
C TRP A 44 3.09 0.86 -6.87
N ALA A 45 2.59 0.46 -5.70
CA ALA A 45 3.43 -0.17 -4.69
C ALA A 45 4.00 -1.51 -5.18
N ALA A 46 3.17 -2.38 -5.79
CA ALA A 46 3.60 -3.64 -6.37
C ALA A 46 4.64 -3.45 -7.50
N GLU A 47 4.42 -2.45 -8.38
CA GLU A 47 5.39 -2.05 -9.41
C GLU A 47 6.73 -1.64 -8.80
N ALA A 48 6.72 -0.80 -7.76
CA ALA A 48 7.93 -0.33 -7.11
C ALA A 48 8.69 -1.46 -6.39
N LEU A 49 7.99 -2.40 -5.74
CA LEU A 49 8.58 -3.59 -5.14
C LEU A 49 9.29 -4.46 -6.18
N ALA A 50 8.62 -4.74 -7.31
CA ALA A 50 9.18 -5.52 -8.41
C ALA A 50 10.46 -4.86 -8.96
N ARG A 51 10.45 -3.53 -9.19
CA ARG A 51 11.58 -2.74 -9.69
C ARG A 51 12.72 -2.58 -8.69
N THR A 52 12.47 -2.86 -7.42
CA THR A 52 13.51 -2.83 -6.38
C THR A 52 14.19 -4.19 -6.20
N GLY A 53 13.62 -5.26 -6.78
CA GLY A 53 14.15 -6.62 -6.68
C GLY A 53 13.63 -7.40 -5.49
N ILE A 54 12.42 -7.14 -5.00
CA ILE A 54 11.80 -7.98 -3.97
C ILE A 54 11.61 -9.40 -4.50
N GLY A 55 12.04 -10.39 -3.70
CA GLY A 55 12.10 -11.80 -4.13
C GLY A 55 10.75 -12.52 -4.12
N ALA A 56 9.81 -12.10 -3.28
CA ALA A 56 8.45 -12.65 -3.26
C ALA A 56 7.41 -11.55 -3.00
N ILE A 57 6.31 -11.57 -3.77
CA ILE A 57 5.20 -10.63 -3.64
C ILE A 57 3.89 -11.41 -3.63
N THR A 58 3.08 -11.24 -2.58
CA THR A 58 1.69 -11.69 -2.56
C THR A 58 0.78 -10.51 -2.85
N LEU A 59 -0.15 -10.69 -3.77
CA LEU A 59 -1.17 -9.73 -4.17
C LEU A 59 -2.54 -10.22 -3.70
N ILE A 60 -3.28 -9.39 -2.96
CA ILE A 60 -4.64 -9.73 -2.48
C ILE A 60 -5.60 -8.66 -2.99
N ASP A 61 -6.50 -9.03 -3.87
CA ASP A 61 -7.59 -8.20 -4.42
C ASP A 61 -8.56 -9.13 -5.18
N MET A 62 -9.86 -8.88 -5.14
CA MET A 62 -10.89 -9.65 -5.83
C MET A 62 -11.51 -8.90 -7.01
N ASP A 63 -11.11 -7.66 -7.25
CA ASP A 63 -11.68 -6.86 -8.31
C ASP A 63 -11.05 -7.15 -9.69
N ASP A 64 -11.85 -6.91 -10.73
CA ASP A 64 -11.37 -6.82 -12.10
C ASP A 64 -10.93 -5.39 -12.47
N VAL A 65 -10.12 -5.31 -13.52
CA VAL A 65 -9.73 -4.04 -14.12
C VAL A 65 -10.93 -3.39 -14.80
N CYS A 66 -11.28 -2.17 -14.38
CA CYS A 66 -12.35 -1.38 -14.99
C CYS A 66 -11.76 -0.21 -15.79
N VAL A 67 -12.46 0.19 -16.87
CA VAL A 67 -12.07 1.35 -17.68
C VAL A 67 -11.95 2.62 -16.86
N THR A 68 -12.75 2.78 -15.80
CA THR A 68 -12.70 3.92 -14.86
C THR A 68 -11.44 3.94 -13.98
N ASN A 69 -10.64 2.89 -14.02
CA ASN A 69 -9.38 2.81 -13.28
C ASN A 69 -8.20 3.45 -14.03
N THR A 70 -8.37 3.74 -15.33
CA THR A 70 -7.31 4.22 -16.25
C THR A 70 -6.56 5.45 -15.72
N ASN A 71 -7.24 6.35 -15.00
CA ASN A 71 -6.64 7.59 -14.52
C ASN A 71 -5.70 7.43 -13.32
N ARG A 72 -5.59 6.19 -12.73
CA ARG A 72 -4.81 6.03 -11.49
C ARG A 72 -4.21 4.64 -11.24
N GLN A 73 -4.58 3.61 -11.98
CA GLN A 73 -4.06 2.24 -11.79
C GLN A 73 -3.14 1.86 -12.95
N ILE A 74 -1.90 1.45 -12.68
CA ILE A 74 -0.87 1.20 -13.70
C ILE A 74 -1.24 0.06 -14.66
N HIS A 75 -1.99 -0.93 -14.20
CA HIS A 75 -2.40 -2.10 -14.98
C HIS A 75 -3.71 -1.88 -15.74
N ALA A 76 -4.38 -0.74 -15.54
CA ALA A 76 -5.62 -0.40 -16.24
C ALA A 76 -5.35 0.09 -17.68
N LEU A 77 -4.99 -0.85 -18.55
CA LEU A 77 -4.80 -0.68 -19.97
C LEU A 77 -6.02 -1.20 -20.72
N ARG A 78 -6.21 -0.77 -21.99
CA ARG A 78 -7.37 -1.13 -22.79
C ARG A 78 -7.56 -2.65 -22.89
N GLU A 79 -6.48 -3.37 -23.14
CA GLU A 79 -6.45 -4.82 -23.30
C GLU A 79 -6.70 -5.62 -22.00
N ASN A 80 -6.57 -4.96 -20.85
CA ASN A 80 -6.69 -5.60 -19.54
C ASN A 80 -8.07 -5.45 -18.91
N VAL A 81 -8.97 -4.65 -19.49
CA VAL A 81 -10.31 -4.41 -18.94
C VAL A 81 -11.10 -5.72 -18.84
N GLY A 82 -11.66 -5.99 -17.66
CA GLY A 82 -12.41 -7.21 -17.34
C GLY A 82 -11.56 -8.39 -16.89
N GLN A 83 -10.24 -8.23 -16.73
CA GLN A 83 -9.34 -9.25 -16.21
C GLN A 83 -9.02 -8.97 -14.73
N ALA A 84 -8.74 -10.02 -13.95
CA ALA A 84 -8.43 -9.90 -12.54
C ALA A 84 -7.19 -9.02 -12.30
N LYS A 85 -7.31 -8.03 -11.40
CA LYS A 85 -6.21 -7.08 -11.10
C LYS A 85 -4.95 -7.79 -10.65
N THR A 86 -5.08 -8.81 -9.80
CA THR A 86 -3.95 -9.58 -9.27
C THR A 86 -3.19 -10.31 -10.37
N GLU A 87 -3.89 -10.92 -11.32
CA GLU A 87 -3.28 -11.67 -12.43
C GLU A 87 -2.50 -10.75 -13.37
N ILE A 88 -3.11 -9.62 -13.77
CA ILE A 88 -2.45 -8.64 -14.64
C ILE A 88 -1.24 -8.02 -13.97
N MET A 89 -1.35 -7.74 -12.67
CA MET A 89 -0.21 -7.21 -11.92
C MET A 89 0.90 -8.25 -11.75
N ALA A 90 0.58 -9.53 -11.58
CA ALA A 90 1.54 -10.63 -11.52
C ALA A 90 2.32 -10.77 -12.84
N GLN A 91 1.64 -10.74 -13.98
CA GLN A 91 2.29 -10.76 -15.31
C GLN A 91 3.27 -9.58 -15.44
N ARG A 92 2.86 -8.39 -14.99
CA ARG A 92 3.70 -7.20 -15.01
C ARG A 92 4.92 -7.33 -14.08
N ILE A 93 4.75 -7.86 -12.87
CA ILE A 93 5.84 -8.12 -11.93
C ILE A 93 6.86 -9.09 -12.55
N LEU A 94 6.40 -10.19 -13.13
CA LEU A 94 7.26 -11.20 -13.75
C LEU A 94 7.98 -10.66 -15.00
N ALA A 95 7.38 -9.74 -15.75
CA ALA A 95 8.06 -9.04 -16.85
C ALA A 95 9.19 -8.12 -16.37
N ILE A 96 9.08 -7.56 -15.15
CA ILE A 96 10.10 -6.70 -14.52
C ILE A 96 11.15 -7.55 -13.81
N ASN A 97 10.73 -8.48 -12.98
CA ASN A 97 11.57 -9.36 -12.18
C ASN A 97 11.17 -10.82 -12.39
N PRO A 98 11.74 -11.52 -13.39
CA PRO A 98 11.40 -12.92 -13.72
C PRO A 98 11.69 -13.91 -12.57
N GLU A 99 12.55 -13.55 -11.62
CA GLU A 99 12.91 -14.39 -10.47
C GLU A 99 11.99 -14.14 -9.25
N CYS A 100 11.05 -13.20 -9.33
CA CYS A 100 10.10 -12.94 -8.26
C CYS A 100 9.08 -14.08 -8.14
N LYS A 101 8.85 -14.56 -6.92
CA LYS A 101 7.73 -15.46 -6.64
C LYS A 101 6.48 -14.62 -6.43
N VAL A 102 5.52 -14.71 -7.34
CA VAL A 102 4.25 -13.98 -7.23
C VAL A 102 3.14 -14.93 -6.84
N THR A 103 2.40 -14.57 -5.80
CA THR A 103 1.19 -15.28 -5.36
C THR A 103 0.00 -14.34 -5.51
N CYS A 104 -1.01 -14.76 -6.27
CA CYS A 104 -2.28 -14.05 -6.40
C CYS A 104 -3.32 -14.70 -5.48
N ILE A 105 -4.00 -13.89 -4.69
CA ILE A 105 -5.15 -14.30 -3.87
C ILE A 105 -6.33 -13.48 -4.34
N ASP A 106 -7.27 -14.16 -5.00
CA ASP A 106 -8.51 -13.59 -5.53
C ASP A 106 -9.58 -13.63 -4.44
N ASP A 107 -9.42 -12.76 -3.43
CA ASP A 107 -10.35 -12.64 -2.30
C ASP A 107 -10.21 -11.27 -1.63
N PHE A 108 -11.19 -10.90 -0.81
CA PHE A 108 -11.14 -9.74 0.06
C PHE A 108 -10.69 -10.12 1.47
N ILE A 109 -9.92 -9.24 2.10
CA ILE A 109 -9.68 -9.33 3.54
C ILE A 109 -10.99 -9.05 4.29
N THR A 110 -11.31 -9.95 5.21
CA THR A 110 -12.45 -9.85 6.14
C THR A 110 -11.99 -10.09 7.58
N PRO A 111 -12.77 -9.74 8.59
CA PRO A 111 -12.45 -10.11 9.97
C PRO A 111 -12.31 -11.63 10.19
N ASP A 112 -12.99 -12.44 9.36
CA ASP A 112 -13.06 -13.89 9.53
C ASP A 112 -11.87 -14.62 8.89
N ASN A 113 -11.31 -14.09 7.76
CA ASN A 113 -10.20 -14.71 7.03
C ASN A 113 -8.84 -14.03 7.25
N VAL A 114 -8.78 -12.90 7.94
CA VAL A 114 -7.55 -12.11 8.12
C VAL A 114 -6.39 -12.92 8.71
N ALA A 115 -6.67 -13.85 9.60
CA ALA A 115 -5.67 -14.71 10.23
C ALA A 115 -5.00 -15.62 9.18
N GLU A 116 -5.81 -16.35 8.41
CA GLU A 116 -5.34 -17.25 7.34
C GLU A 116 -4.54 -16.48 6.28
N MET A 117 -5.06 -15.33 5.87
CA MET A 117 -4.41 -14.48 4.84
C MET A 117 -3.06 -13.93 5.27
N LEU A 118 -2.86 -13.63 6.57
CA LEU A 118 -1.65 -12.98 7.07
C LEU A 118 -0.65 -13.90 7.78
N ASP A 119 -1.03 -15.13 8.10
CA ASP A 119 -0.12 -16.09 8.77
C ASP A 119 0.77 -16.83 7.75
N GLN A 120 1.44 -16.07 6.89
CA GLN A 120 2.30 -16.58 5.82
C GLN A 120 3.77 -16.13 5.95
N GLY A 121 4.15 -15.59 7.11
CA GLY A 121 5.54 -15.20 7.38
C GLY A 121 6.04 -14.01 6.56
N PHE A 122 5.17 -13.06 6.20
CA PHE A 122 5.55 -11.87 5.45
C PHE A 122 6.63 -11.05 6.15
N SER A 123 7.62 -10.62 5.39
CA SER A 123 8.62 -9.65 5.84
C SER A 123 7.98 -8.29 6.14
N TYR A 124 6.95 -7.92 5.35
CA TYR A 124 6.18 -6.69 5.50
C TYR A 124 4.82 -6.78 4.79
N VAL A 125 3.83 -6.03 5.29
CA VAL A 125 2.50 -5.89 4.68
C VAL A 125 2.28 -4.43 4.28
N ILE A 126 1.79 -4.18 3.07
CA ILE A 126 1.32 -2.87 2.59
C ILE A 126 -0.19 -2.95 2.46
N ASP A 127 -0.88 -2.18 3.29
CA ASP A 127 -2.34 -2.08 3.29
C ASP A 127 -2.78 -0.85 2.49
N ALA A 128 -3.30 -1.09 1.29
CA ALA A 128 -3.87 -0.11 0.39
C ALA A 128 -5.40 -0.25 0.21
N ILE A 129 -6.08 -0.90 1.16
CA ILE A 129 -7.54 -1.03 1.17
C ILE A 129 -8.18 0.34 1.44
N ASP A 130 -9.27 0.66 0.75
CA ASP A 130 -10.06 1.88 0.95
C ASP A 130 -11.31 1.69 1.84
N SER A 131 -11.66 0.45 2.16
CA SER A 131 -12.77 0.10 3.02
C SER A 131 -12.36 0.02 4.49
N VAL A 132 -13.03 0.78 5.37
CA VAL A 132 -12.66 0.94 6.78
C VAL A 132 -12.73 -0.36 7.58
N ARG A 133 -13.77 -1.18 7.38
CA ARG A 133 -14.00 -2.38 8.19
C ARG A 133 -12.92 -3.45 8.01
N PRO A 134 -12.62 -3.93 6.80
CA PRO A 134 -11.54 -4.88 6.58
C PRO A 134 -10.17 -4.32 6.94
N LYS A 135 -9.91 -3.03 6.60
CA LYS A 135 -8.68 -2.33 6.95
C LYS A 135 -8.45 -2.29 8.47
N ALA A 136 -9.46 -2.04 9.28
CA ALA A 136 -9.35 -2.04 10.73
C ALA A 136 -9.05 -3.44 11.29
N ALA A 137 -9.70 -4.48 10.78
CA ALA A 137 -9.45 -5.87 11.17
C ALA A 137 -8.00 -6.28 10.87
N LEU A 138 -7.52 -5.99 9.66
CA LEU A 138 -6.16 -6.23 9.21
C LEU A 138 -5.13 -5.55 10.13
N LEU A 139 -5.28 -4.26 10.39
CA LEU A 139 -4.33 -3.51 11.21
C LEU A 139 -4.34 -3.93 12.68
N ALA A 140 -5.51 -4.26 13.22
CA ALA A 140 -5.63 -4.81 14.56
C ALA A 140 -4.92 -6.16 14.67
N TYR A 141 -5.08 -7.03 13.68
CA TYR A 141 -4.41 -8.31 13.59
C TYR A 141 -2.88 -8.14 13.50
N CYS A 142 -2.40 -7.35 12.54
CA CYS A 142 -0.97 -7.07 12.37
C CYS A 142 -0.34 -6.53 13.67
N ARG A 143 -1.03 -5.60 14.34
CA ARG A 143 -0.53 -5.04 15.60
C ARG A 143 -0.48 -6.09 16.72
N ARG A 144 -1.51 -6.93 16.85
CA ARG A 144 -1.59 -7.99 17.86
C ARG A 144 -0.47 -9.01 17.70
N TYR A 145 -0.22 -9.45 16.48
CA TYR A 145 0.75 -10.49 16.14
C TYR A 145 2.13 -9.94 15.74
N LYS A 146 2.34 -8.61 15.85
CA LYS A 146 3.60 -7.92 15.54
C LYS A 146 4.06 -8.14 14.08
N ILE A 147 3.12 -8.29 13.16
CA ILE A 147 3.39 -8.34 11.72
C ILE A 147 3.73 -6.91 11.25
N PRO A 148 4.89 -6.69 10.63
CA PRO A 148 5.25 -5.36 10.13
C PRO A 148 4.25 -4.90 9.06
N VAL A 149 3.65 -3.72 9.26
CA VAL A 149 2.64 -3.17 8.35
C VAL A 149 2.80 -1.66 8.18
N VAL A 150 2.56 -1.19 6.97
CA VAL A 150 2.28 0.22 6.66
C VAL A 150 0.90 0.30 6.03
N THR A 151 0.08 1.22 6.50
CA THR A 151 -1.24 1.50 5.92
C THR A 151 -1.20 2.79 5.11
N THR A 152 -2.16 2.96 4.20
CA THR A 152 -2.35 4.21 3.47
C THR A 152 -3.68 4.85 3.85
N GLY A 153 -3.69 6.16 3.93
CA GLY A 153 -4.92 6.95 4.02
C GLY A 153 -5.63 7.04 2.68
N GLY A 154 -6.62 7.93 2.61
CA GLY A 154 -7.33 8.23 1.38
C GLY A 154 -6.46 9.02 0.41
N ALA A 155 -6.31 8.56 -0.84
CA ALA A 155 -5.55 9.22 -1.90
C ALA A 155 -6.46 9.92 -2.94
N GLY A 156 -7.74 10.05 -2.64
CA GLY A 156 -8.72 10.78 -3.47
C GLY A 156 -8.96 12.21 -2.98
N GLY A 157 -9.37 13.09 -3.90
CA GLY A 157 -9.64 14.50 -3.61
C GLY A 157 -8.39 15.36 -3.43
N GLN A 158 -7.23 14.91 -3.90
CA GLN A 158 -5.93 15.57 -3.73
C GLN A 158 -5.22 15.69 -5.08
N ILE A 159 -4.39 16.72 -5.25
CA ILE A 159 -3.66 17.02 -6.49
C ILE A 159 -2.17 17.25 -6.28
N ASP A 160 -1.74 17.56 -5.06
CA ASP A 160 -0.35 17.88 -4.73
C ASP A 160 0.38 16.70 -4.06
N PRO A 161 1.19 15.92 -4.81
CA PRO A 161 1.94 14.79 -4.25
C PRO A 161 3.04 15.21 -3.27
N THR A 162 3.44 16.49 -3.23
CA THR A 162 4.50 16.95 -2.33
C THR A 162 4.08 17.03 -0.87
N GLN A 163 2.77 16.98 -0.59
CA GLN A 163 2.22 16.97 0.76
C GLN A 163 2.07 15.56 1.37
N ILE A 164 2.56 14.54 0.66
CA ILE A 164 2.50 13.15 1.13
C ILE A 164 3.62 12.89 2.15
N ALA A 165 3.25 12.34 3.28
CA ALA A 165 4.17 12.02 4.38
C ALA A 165 3.83 10.67 5.04
N VAL A 166 4.78 10.15 5.83
CA VAL A 166 4.56 8.98 6.68
C VAL A 166 4.57 9.42 8.14
N VAL A 167 3.46 9.17 8.83
CA VAL A 167 3.32 9.43 10.27
C VAL A 167 2.66 8.25 10.97
N ASP A 168 2.68 8.24 12.30
CA ASP A 168 1.80 7.33 13.05
C ASP A 168 0.32 7.67 12.76
N LEU A 169 -0.52 6.66 12.54
CA LEU A 169 -1.94 6.82 12.23
C LEU A 169 -2.68 7.74 13.23
N ALA A 170 -2.22 7.80 14.48
CA ALA A 170 -2.78 8.72 15.48
C ALA A 170 -2.56 10.21 15.16
N LYS A 171 -1.63 10.53 14.27
CA LYS A 171 -1.19 11.89 13.93
C LYS A 171 -1.68 12.36 12.55
N THR A 172 -2.40 11.52 11.81
CA THR A 172 -2.97 11.91 10.50
C THR A 172 -4.02 13.00 10.67
N ILE A 173 -4.02 13.96 9.77
CA ILE A 173 -4.95 15.09 9.69
C ILE A 173 -5.61 15.11 8.31
N GLN A 174 -6.75 15.78 8.17
CA GLN A 174 -7.45 16.03 6.90
C GLN A 174 -7.78 14.77 6.07
N ASP A 175 -7.75 13.59 6.68
CA ASP A 175 -8.01 12.31 6.05
C ASP A 175 -9.23 11.63 6.68
N PRO A 176 -10.41 11.65 6.01
CA PRO A 176 -11.63 11.04 6.54
C PRO A 176 -11.54 9.52 6.67
N LEU A 177 -10.79 8.83 5.80
CA LEU A 177 -10.56 7.39 5.89
C LEU A 177 -9.78 7.06 7.16
N ALA A 178 -8.65 7.75 7.38
CA ALA A 178 -7.84 7.57 8.57
C ALA A 178 -8.58 7.96 9.87
N ALA A 179 -9.44 8.97 9.83
CA ALA A 179 -10.27 9.36 10.98
C ALA A 179 -11.23 8.23 11.37
N LYS A 180 -12.02 7.72 10.42
CA LYS A 180 -12.94 6.59 10.63
C LYS A 180 -12.21 5.32 11.05
N LEU A 181 -11.02 5.10 10.49
CA LEU A 181 -10.18 3.94 10.84
C LEU A 181 -9.73 4.00 12.30
N ARG A 182 -9.30 5.17 12.81
CA ARG A 182 -8.95 5.36 14.23
C ARG A 182 -10.13 5.08 15.16
N GLU A 183 -11.32 5.56 14.80
CA GLU A 183 -12.55 5.30 15.55
C GLU A 183 -12.84 3.81 15.64
N ARG A 184 -12.81 3.12 14.49
CA ARG A 184 -13.10 1.69 14.42
C ARG A 184 -12.06 0.82 15.12
N LEU A 185 -10.79 1.14 14.99
CA LEU A 185 -9.72 0.46 15.72
C LEU A 185 -9.93 0.55 17.24
N LYS A 186 -10.43 1.69 17.73
CA LYS A 186 -10.75 1.87 19.15
C LYS A 186 -12.02 1.12 19.56
N SER A 187 -13.13 1.28 18.81
CA SER A 187 -14.43 0.70 19.17
C SER A 187 -14.46 -0.82 19.06
N ASP A 188 -13.98 -1.36 17.94
CA ASP A 188 -14.19 -2.78 17.60
C ASP A 188 -13.03 -3.66 18.08
N PHE A 189 -11.81 -3.11 18.20
CA PHE A 189 -10.59 -3.88 18.48
C PHE A 189 -9.84 -3.42 19.73
N ASN A 190 -10.35 -2.42 20.45
CA ASN A 190 -9.73 -1.85 21.65
C ASN A 190 -8.25 -1.42 21.43
N VAL A 191 -7.93 -0.97 20.21
CA VAL A 191 -6.61 -0.44 19.86
C VAL A 191 -6.51 0.99 20.37
N VAL A 192 -5.73 1.20 21.42
CA VAL A 192 -5.55 2.49 22.09
C VAL A 192 -4.13 3.03 21.89
N LYS A 193 -3.99 4.35 22.03
CA LYS A 193 -2.69 5.02 21.99
C LYS A 193 -1.83 4.61 23.19
N ASN A 194 -0.54 4.44 22.96
CA ASN A 194 0.44 4.22 24.02
C ASN A 194 0.73 5.52 24.79
N SER A 195 1.61 5.46 25.81
CA SER A 195 2.03 6.62 26.64
C SER A 195 2.63 7.78 25.84
N LYS A 196 3.11 7.52 24.62
CA LYS A 196 3.64 8.54 23.69
C LYS A 196 2.58 9.08 22.72
N GLY A 197 1.30 8.76 22.93
CA GLY A 197 0.19 9.20 22.08
C GLY A 197 0.15 8.55 20.69
N LYS A 198 0.84 7.41 20.48
CA LYS A 198 0.93 6.69 19.20
C LYS A 198 0.09 5.41 19.21
N LEU A 199 -0.47 5.07 18.05
CA LEU A 199 -1.09 3.76 17.81
C LEU A 199 -0.06 2.68 17.44
N GLY A 200 1.16 3.08 17.03
CA GLY A 200 2.19 2.15 16.57
C GLY A 200 1.92 1.57 15.18
N ILE A 201 1.16 2.27 14.37
CA ILE A 201 0.83 1.92 12.98
C ILE A 201 1.31 3.07 12.10
N ASP A 202 2.28 2.81 11.24
CA ASP A 202 2.78 3.80 10.28
C ASP A 202 1.76 3.96 9.15
N CYS A 203 1.42 5.22 8.80
CA CYS A 203 0.43 5.56 7.79
C CYS A 203 1.00 6.55 6.77
N VAL A 204 0.92 6.21 5.49
CA VAL A 204 1.14 7.15 4.38
C VAL A 204 -0.13 7.96 4.21
N PHE A 205 -0.05 9.28 4.27
CA PHE A 205 -1.21 10.17 4.12
C PHE A 205 -0.77 11.49 3.47
N SER A 206 -1.73 12.27 2.99
CA SER A 206 -1.48 13.66 2.59
C SER A 206 -2.09 14.63 3.59
N SER A 207 -1.38 15.73 3.84
CA SER A 207 -1.88 16.86 4.64
C SER A 207 -2.72 17.84 3.81
N GLU A 208 -2.85 17.60 2.50
CA GLU A 208 -3.61 18.45 1.58
C GLU A 208 -5.11 18.45 1.93
N PRO A 209 -5.77 19.63 1.98
CA PRO A 209 -7.22 19.72 2.09
C PRO A 209 -7.90 19.05 0.91
N LEU A 210 -8.98 18.32 1.16
CA LEU A 210 -9.70 17.60 0.10
C LEU A 210 -10.48 18.53 -0.81
N MET A 211 -10.45 18.25 -2.10
CA MET A 211 -11.32 18.85 -3.11
C MET A 211 -12.58 18.01 -3.30
N TYR A 212 -13.74 18.66 -3.27
CA TYR A 212 -15.05 18.04 -3.40
C TYR A 212 -15.68 18.37 -4.74
N PRO A 213 -16.14 17.38 -5.53
CA PRO A 213 -16.86 17.64 -6.77
C PRO A 213 -18.21 18.30 -6.47
N GLN A 214 -18.64 19.21 -7.36
CA GLN A 214 -19.90 19.89 -7.32
C GLN A 214 -20.83 19.39 -8.43
N ALA A 215 -22.14 19.62 -8.28
CA ALA A 215 -23.14 19.19 -9.26
C ALA A 215 -22.98 19.89 -10.64
N ASP A 216 -22.40 21.08 -10.67
CA ASP A 216 -22.11 21.84 -11.89
C ASP A 216 -20.82 21.45 -12.61
N GLY A 217 -20.13 20.41 -12.08
CA GLY A 217 -18.84 19.92 -12.62
C GLY A 217 -17.63 20.69 -12.10
N SER A 218 -17.80 21.73 -11.27
CA SER A 218 -16.69 22.39 -10.59
C SER A 218 -16.20 21.59 -9.38
N VAL A 219 -15.12 22.04 -8.76
CA VAL A 219 -14.57 21.46 -7.51
C VAL A 219 -14.39 22.57 -6.48
N CYS A 220 -14.58 22.26 -5.19
CA CYS A 220 -14.32 23.20 -4.11
C CYS A 220 -13.68 22.54 -2.90
N ALA A 221 -12.96 23.33 -2.09
CA ALA A 221 -12.32 22.86 -0.86
C ALA A 221 -13.27 22.78 0.34
N SER A 222 -14.52 23.26 0.21
CA SER A 222 -15.49 23.28 1.30
C SER A 222 -16.47 22.13 1.23
N ARG A 223 -16.47 21.29 2.26
CA ARG A 223 -17.45 20.20 2.40
C ARG A 223 -18.88 20.72 2.65
N ALA A 224 -19.03 21.91 3.23
CA ALA A 224 -20.33 22.46 3.59
C ALA A 224 -21.17 22.85 2.37
N THR A 225 -20.54 23.14 1.24
CA THR A 225 -21.16 23.54 -0.02
C THR A 225 -21.21 22.40 -1.04
N ALA A 226 -20.68 21.22 -0.71
CA ALA A 226 -20.66 20.09 -1.61
C ALA A 226 -22.05 19.44 -1.70
N GLU A 227 -22.70 19.54 -2.84
CA GLU A 227 -23.99 18.90 -3.16
C GLU A 227 -23.82 17.46 -3.69
N GLY A 228 -22.59 16.96 -3.76
CA GLY A 228 -22.23 15.66 -4.31
C GLY A 228 -22.49 14.48 -3.37
N PRO A 229 -22.39 13.24 -3.89
CA PRO A 229 -22.71 12.04 -3.13
C PRO A 229 -21.84 11.86 -1.89
N LYS A 230 -22.47 11.48 -0.79
CA LYS A 230 -21.87 11.31 0.54
C LYS A 230 -21.08 10.00 0.70
N ARG A 231 -20.97 9.17 -0.34
CA ARG A 231 -20.27 7.87 -0.33
C ARG A 231 -18.94 7.96 -1.07
N MET A 232 -17.94 7.28 -0.55
CA MET A 232 -16.60 7.13 -1.15
C MET A 232 -16.58 5.87 -2.04
N ASP A 233 -17.47 5.81 -3.05
CA ASP A 233 -17.45 4.74 -4.04
C ASP A 233 -16.85 5.21 -5.38
N CYS A 234 -16.44 4.26 -6.21
CA CYS A 234 -15.76 4.55 -7.48
C CYS A 234 -16.63 5.29 -8.50
N ALA A 235 -17.95 5.30 -8.33
CA ALA A 235 -18.91 5.92 -9.26
C ALA A 235 -19.31 7.34 -8.85
N SER A 236 -19.19 7.69 -7.57
CA SER A 236 -19.70 8.95 -7.01
C SER A 236 -18.76 9.59 -5.99
N GLY A 237 -17.52 9.07 -5.86
CA GLY A 237 -16.54 9.50 -4.86
C GLY A 237 -15.69 10.68 -5.29
N PHE A 238 -14.65 10.94 -4.49
CA PHE A 238 -13.61 11.91 -4.82
C PHE A 238 -12.92 11.55 -6.14
N GLY A 239 -12.59 12.58 -6.93
CA GLY A 239 -11.65 12.41 -8.03
C GLY A 239 -10.30 11.91 -7.52
N ALA A 240 -9.52 11.28 -8.39
CA ALA A 240 -8.18 10.82 -8.08
C ALA A 240 -7.24 11.11 -9.24
N ALA A 241 -5.97 11.34 -8.93
CA ALA A 241 -4.91 11.59 -9.90
C ALA A 241 -3.76 10.61 -9.71
N THR A 242 -3.21 10.10 -10.82
CA THR A 242 -2.05 9.19 -10.80
C THR A 242 -0.88 9.77 -9.99
N MET A 243 -0.59 11.07 -10.13
CA MET A 243 0.50 11.73 -9.42
C MET A 243 0.42 11.55 -7.91
N VAL A 244 -0.78 11.58 -7.34
CA VAL A 244 -1.00 11.38 -5.90
C VAL A 244 -1.01 9.90 -5.57
N THR A 245 -1.83 9.10 -6.24
CA THR A 245 -1.98 7.69 -5.91
C THR A 245 -0.70 6.89 -6.09
N ALA A 246 0.06 7.15 -7.17
CA ALA A 246 1.35 6.52 -7.40
C ALA A 246 2.37 6.94 -6.33
N THR A 247 2.41 8.22 -5.96
CA THR A 247 3.33 8.70 -4.92
C THR A 247 3.02 8.09 -3.55
N PHE A 248 1.74 7.89 -3.20
CA PHE A 248 1.39 7.10 -2.00
C PHE A 248 2.02 5.70 -2.04
N GLY A 249 1.92 5.00 -3.18
CA GLY A 249 2.53 3.68 -3.38
C GLY A 249 4.06 3.71 -3.25
N PHE A 250 4.72 4.67 -3.89
CA PHE A 250 6.17 4.82 -3.84
C PHE A 250 6.68 5.18 -2.44
N VAL A 251 5.99 6.07 -1.73
CA VAL A 251 6.31 6.45 -0.35
C VAL A 251 6.13 5.26 0.59
N ALA A 252 5.07 4.45 0.41
CA ALA A 252 4.85 3.23 1.18
C ALA A 252 6.01 2.25 1.00
N VAL A 253 6.42 1.97 -0.25
CA VAL A 253 7.54 1.07 -0.53
C VAL A 253 8.86 1.62 0.01
N SER A 254 9.17 2.90 -0.21
CA SER A 254 10.36 3.55 0.37
C SER A 254 10.42 3.38 1.89
N HIS A 255 9.27 3.53 2.58
CA HIS A 255 9.18 3.32 4.01
C HIS A 255 9.44 1.85 4.41
N VAL A 256 8.84 0.89 3.68
CA VAL A 256 9.04 -0.55 3.89
C VAL A 256 10.51 -0.90 3.78
N LEU A 257 11.19 -0.50 2.71
CA LEU A 257 12.62 -0.76 2.50
C LEU A 257 13.49 -0.22 3.64
N LYS A 258 13.24 1.03 4.06
CA LYS A 258 13.93 1.66 5.21
C LYS A 258 13.73 0.87 6.51
N LYS A 259 12.52 0.40 6.78
CA LYS A 259 12.21 -0.39 7.99
C LYS A 259 12.87 -1.75 7.96
N MET A 260 12.89 -2.43 6.81
CA MET A 260 13.54 -3.73 6.65
C MET A 260 15.05 -3.61 6.87
N MET A 261 15.72 -2.64 6.25
CA MET A 261 17.16 -2.38 6.44
C MET A 261 17.49 -2.05 7.90
N ALA A 262 16.70 -1.17 8.54
CA ALA A 262 16.90 -0.82 9.95
C ALA A 262 16.68 -2.01 10.90
N LYS A 263 15.79 -2.94 10.56
CA LYS A 263 15.61 -4.20 11.32
C LYS A 263 16.83 -5.10 11.18
N ALA A 264 17.32 -5.32 9.95
CA ALA A 264 18.48 -6.14 9.69
C ALA A 264 19.75 -5.60 10.38
N GLN A 265 19.99 -4.28 10.34
CA GLN A 265 21.09 -3.64 11.02
C GLN A 265 21.06 -3.86 12.56
N ARG A 266 19.86 -3.71 13.18
CA ARG A 266 19.72 -3.98 14.62
C ARG A 266 19.98 -5.44 14.99
N GLN A 267 19.55 -6.37 14.14
CA GLN A 267 19.81 -7.80 14.35
C GLN A 267 21.29 -8.13 14.24
N ALA A 268 21.99 -7.55 13.26
CA ALA A 268 23.44 -7.73 13.10
C ALA A 268 24.28 -7.11 14.24
N GLN A 269 23.77 -6.05 14.88
CA GLN A 269 24.43 -5.44 16.06
C GLN A 269 24.16 -6.19 17.36
N ALA A 270 23.12 -7.02 17.42
CA ALA A 270 22.73 -7.79 18.60
C ALA A 270 23.28 -9.22 18.61
N ALA A 271 23.84 -9.68 17.47
CA ALA A 271 24.50 -10.98 17.29
C ALA A 271 26.02 -10.88 17.50
#